data_982bdc9b9cf521d2862498e703ca4145
#
_entry.id   982bdc9b9cf521d2862498e703ca4145
#
_cell.length_a   1.000
_cell.length_b   1.000
_cell.length_c   1.000
_cell.angle_alpha   90.00
_cell.angle_beta   90.00
_cell.angle_gamma   90.00
#
_symmetry.space_group_name_H-M   'P 1'
#
loop_
_entity.id
_entity.type
_entity.pdbx_description
1 polymer ?
#
loop_
_entity_poly.entity_id
_entity_poly.type
_entity_poly.pdbx_seq_one_letter_code
_entity_poly.pdbx_strand_id
1 'polypeptide(L)'
;MDEKLNIEQFINDCYEKYYQSLHKYCRVRLGEFSEHAEDCVQDVFVILQRKLTEGETIEQPRAFLYRTADNFVKRTTEQYIKERTRTVDLDTAENAAAPPIISDDFDYDAFAQILISTLTGSEQELYILKYVQRKSLKEIAEMLGIQPTAVAKRVSRLRQRIKDLIYEQNFFE
;
A
#
# COMPACT_ATOMS: atom_id res chain seq x y z
N MET A 1 -13.01 33.76 12.74
CA MET A 1 -13.82 32.64 13.28
C MET A 1 -14.36 31.74 12.17
N ASP A 2 -14.81 32.31 11.09
CA ASP A 2 -15.37 31.56 9.94
C ASP A 2 -14.36 30.69 9.17
N GLU A 3 -13.12 31.10 9.08
CA GLU A 3 -12.08 30.42 8.31
C GLU A 3 -11.63 29.09 8.96
N LYS A 4 -11.50 29.06 10.29
CA LYS A 4 -11.22 27.82 11.04
C LYS A 4 -12.36 26.82 10.94
N LEU A 5 -13.59 27.31 11.05
CA LEU A 5 -14.77 26.45 10.93
C LEU A 5 -14.89 25.84 9.53
N ASN A 6 -14.51 26.58 8.51
CA ASN A 6 -14.49 26.13 7.12
C ASN A 6 -13.40 25.05 6.89
N ILE A 7 -12.22 25.19 7.49
CA ILE A 7 -11.14 24.21 7.42
C ILE A 7 -11.54 22.90 8.11
N GLU A 8 -12.08 22.98 9.32
CA GLU A 8 -12.55 21.79 10.06
C GLU A 8 -13.65 21.04 9.30
N GLN A 9 -14.60 21.76 8.73
CA GLN A 9 -15.66 21.16 7.92
C GLN A 9 -15.09 20.48 6.69
N PHE A 10 -14.18 21.12 5.97
CA PHE A 10 -13.52 20.54 4.80
C PHE A 10 -12.74 19.26 5.14
N ILE A 11 -12.03 19.25 6.27
CA ILE A 11 -11.28 18.07 6.73
C ILE A 11 -12.25 16.92 7.06
N ASN A 12 -13.36 17.23 7.76
CA ASN A 12 -14.37 16.23 8.10
C ASN A 12 -15.02 15.64 6.85
N ASP A 13 -15.36 16.46 5.86
CA ASP A 13 -15.92 16.01 4.59
C ASP A 13 -14.94 15.08 3.84
N CYS A 14 -13.66 15.44 3.82
CA CYS A 14 -12.61 14.61 3.26
C CYS A 14 -12.46 13.29 4.04
N TYR A 15 -12.53 13.34 5.36
CA TYR A 15 -12.40 12.16 6.21
C TYR A 15 -13.56 11.18 5.96
N GLU A 16 -14.80 11.64 6.01
CA GLU A 16 -15.98 10.83 5.76
C GLU A 16 -15.95 10.20 4.36
N LYS A 17 -15.54 10.97 3.38
CA LYS A 17 -15.55 10.53 1.98
C LYS A 17 -14.40 9.58 1.64
N TYR A 18 -13.19 9.82 2.14
CA TYR A 18 -11.99 9.15 1.64
C TYR A 18 -11.31 8.21 2.63
N TYR A 19 -11.63 8.27 3.93
CA TYR A 19 -10.92 7.48 4.94
C TYR A 19 -10.89 5.99 4.63
N GLN A 20 -12.04 5.39 4.36
CA GLN A 20 -12.16 3.95 4.14
C GLN A 20 -11.38 3.49 2.90
N SER A 21 -11.53 4.20 1.79
CA SER A 21 -10.83 3.88 0.54
C SER A 21 -9.32 4.11 0.67
N LEU A 22 -8.91 5.18 1.35
CA LEU A 22 -7.51 5.48 1.60
C LEU A 22 -6.85 4.45 2.52
N HIS A 23 -7.57 4.00 3.56
CA HIS A 23 -7.10 2.95 4.46
C HIS A 23 -6.90 1.62 3.72
N LYS A 24 -7.88 1.20 2.90
CA LYS A 24 -7.76 0.02 2.05
C LYS A 24 -6.56 0.15 1.08
N TYR A 25 -6.40 1.31 0.47
CA TYR A 25 -5.27 1.61 -0.40
C TYR A 25 -3.92 1.43 0.33
N CYS A 26 -3.77 2.05 1.50
CA CYS A 26 -2.55 1.92 2.30
C CYS A 26 -2.27 0.47 2.69
N ARG A 27 -3.30 -0.29 3.10
CA ARG A 27 -3.15 -1.71 3.43
C ARG A 27 -2.61 -2.53 2.26
N VAL A 28 -3.19 -2.35 1.07
CA VAL A 28 -2.75 -3.06 -0.14
C VAL A 28 -1.31 -2.68 -0.50
N ARG A 29 -0.98 -1.41 -0.43
CA ARG A 29 0.34 -0.89 -0.78
C ARG A 29 1.44 -1.29 0.22
N LEU A 30 1.12 -1.35 1.51
CA LEU A 30 2.03 -1.77 2.56
C LEU A 30 2.28 -3.28 2.56
N GLY A 31 1.34 -4.08 2.04
CA GLY A 31 1.47 -5.52 1.96
C GLY A 31 1.72 -6.16 3.32
N GLU A 32 2.92 -6.68 3.54
CA GLU A 32 3.32 -7.31 4.81
C GLU A 32 3.37 -6.36 6.02
N PHE A 33 3.40 -5.04 5.78
CA PHE A 33 3.38 -4.00 6.80
C PHE A 33 2.01 -3.35 6.96
N SER A 34 0.95 -4.04 6.58
CA SER A 34 -0.42 -3.52 6.55
C SER A 34 -0.97 -3.09 7.91
N GLU A 35 -0.40 -3.54 9.03
CA GLU A 35 -0.70 -3.05 10.38
C GLU A 35 -0.42 -1.56 10.56
N HIS A 36 0.46 -0.97 9.73
CA HIS A 36 0.78 0.46 9.77
C HIS A 36 -0.10 1.32 8.85
N ALA A 37 -1.12 0.72 8.23
CA ALA A 37 -1.99 1.44 7.30
C ALA A 37 -2.77 2.57 7.98
N GLU A 38 -3.25 2.33 9.19
CA GLU A 38 -3.99 3.33 9.97
C GLU A 38 -3.10 4.53 10.29
N ASP A 39 -1.87 4.30 10.74
CA ASP A 39 -0.91 5.37 11.03
C ASP A 39 -0.61 6.19 9.78
N CYS A 40 -0.41 5.54 8.63
CA CYS A 40 -0.21 6.24 7.36
C CYS A 40 -1.39 7.14 7.00
N VAL A 41 -2.62 6.67 7.20
CA VAL A 41 -3.83 7.46 6.91
C VAL A 41 -3.96 8.64 7.87
N GLN A 42 -3.71 8.44 9.16
CA GLN A 42 -3.73 9.51 10.15
C GLN A 42 -2.71 10.60 9.79
N ASP A 43 -1.48 10.21 9.43
CA ASP A 43 -0.44 11.15 9.00
C ASP A 43 -0.85 11.94 7.76
N VAL A 44 -1.56 11.32 6.81
CA VAL A 44 -2.10 12.02 5.63
C VAL A 44 -3.05 13.14 6.02
N PHE A 45 -3.97 12.88 6.96
CA PHE A 45 -4.92 13.90 7.43
C PHE A 45 -4.25 14.98 8.28
N VAL A 46 -3.20 14.66 9.03
CA VAL A 46 -2.37 15.65 9.73
C VAL A 46 -1.69 16.60 8.73
N ILE A 47 -1.15 16.07 7.62
CA ILE A 47 -0.57 16.90 6.57
C ILE A 47 -1.64 17.77 5.89
N LEU A 48 -2.82 17.22 5.61
CA LEU A 48 -3.94 17.98 5.06
C LEU A 48 -4.30 19.18 5.96
N GLN A 49 -4.47 18.92 7.26
CA GLN A 49 -4.79 19.96 8.24
C GLN A 49 -3.70 21.03 8.29
N ARG A 50 -2.43 20.63 8.33
CA ARG A 50 -1.31 21.57 8.36
C ARG A 50 -1.31 22.47 7.13
N LYS A 51 -1.45 21.89 5.93
CA LYS A 51 -1.45 22.64 4.67
C LYS A 51 -2.57 23.67 4.61
N LEU A 52 -3.77 23.28 4.99
CA LEU A 52 -4.92 24.20 5.04
C LEU A 52 -4.72 25.31 6.09
N THR A 53 -4.13 25.01 7.23
CA THR A 53 -3.81 25.99 8.28
C THR A 53 -2.72 26.97 7.86
N GLU A 54 -1.78 26.52 7.02
CA GLU A 54 -0.75 27.37 6.39
C GLU A 54 -1.31 28.24 5.25
N GLY A 55 -2.60 28.12 4.94
CA GLY A 55 -3.27 28.91 3.91
C GLY A 55 -3.16 28.34 2.49
N GLU A 56 -2.72 27.11 2.34
CA GLU A 56 -2.70 26.45 1.03
C GLU A 56 -4.11 26.04 0.62
N THR A 57 -4.45 26.27 -0.66
CA THR A 57 -5.70 25.83 -1.25
C THR A 57 -5.51 24.46 -1.91
N ILE A 58 -6.34 23.50 -1.52
CA ILE A 58 -6.30 22.15 -2.09
C ILE A 58 -7.49 21.96 -3.03
N GLU A 59 -7.26 22.20 -4.33
CA GLU A 59 -8.29 22.12 -5.37
C GLU A 59 -8.74 20.67 -5.64
N GLN A 60 -7.84 19.72 -5.50
CA GLN A 60 -8.10 18.29 -5.77
C GLN A 60 -7.77 17.45 -4.51
N PRO A 61 -8.66 17.41 -3.53
CA PRO A 61 -8.41 16.73 -2.25
C PRO A 61 -8.04 15.27 -2.42
N ARG A 62 -8.75 14.55 -3.28
CA ARG A 62 -8.49 13.15 -3.57
C ARG A 62 -7.07 12.91 -4.07
N ALA A 63 -6.65 13.62 -5.11
CA ALA A 63 -5.30 13.47 -5.66
C ALA A 63 -4.22 13.82 -4.63
N PHE A 64 -4.47 14.84 -3.80
CA PHE A 64 -3.59 15.22 -2.71
C PHE A 64 -3.45 14.11 -1.67
N LEU A 65 -4.58 13.55 -1.20
CA LEU A 65 -4.60 12.51 -0.17
C LEU A 65 -3.86 11.24 -0.63
N TYR A 66 -4.14 10.75 -1.84
CA TYR A 66 -3.50 9.54 -2.35
C TYR A 66 -2.01 9.73 -2.65
N ARG A 67 -1.60 10.90 -3.15
CA ARG A 67 -0.17 11.22 -3.35
C ARG A 67 0.57 11.29 -2.01
N THR A 68 -0.03 11.91 -1.01
CA THR A 68 0.53 12.00 0.33
C THR A 68 0.61 10.62 0.99
N ALA A 69 -0.43 9.81 0.83
CA ALA A 69 -0.45 8.42 1.31
C ALA A 69 0.67 7.58 0.67
N ASP A 70 0.90 7.71 -0.62
CA ASP A 70 1.98 6.99 -1.31
C ASP A 70 3.36 7.34 -0.76
N ASN A 71 3.58 8.61 -0.41
CA ASN A 71 4.82 9.04 0.23
C ASN A 71 5.00 8.39 1.62
N PHE A 72 3.94 8.31 2.42
CA PHE A 72 4.02 7.65 3.73
C PHE A 72 4.20 6.14 3.59
N VAL A 73 3.49 5.50 2.68
CA VAL A 73 3.68 4.07 2.38
C VAL A 73 5.12 3.76 2.00
N LYS A 74 5.73 4.56 1.12
CA LYS A 74 7.14 4.40 0.73
C LYS A 74 8.07 4.54 1.93
N ARG A 75 7.90 5.59 2.73
CA ARG A 75 8.71 5.83 3.93
C ARG A 75 8.61 4.69 4.93
N THR A 76 7.38 4.25 5.23
CA THR A 76 7.12 3.15 6.16
C THR A 76 7.75 1.87 5.66
N THR A 77 7.58 1.53 4.40
CA THR A 77 8.18 0.35 3.79
C THR A 77 9.71 0.40 3.86
N GLU A 78 10.32 1.52 3.48
CA GLU A 78 11.77 1.70 3.55
C GLU A 78 12.32 1.59 4.98
N GLN A 79 11.62 2.18 5.96
CA GLN A 79 12.00 2.12 7.36
C GLN A 79 12.02 0.67 7.86
N TYR A 80 10.93 -0.07 7.66
CA TYR A 80 10.82 -1.44 8.14
C TYR A 80 11.72 -2.42 7.38
N ILE A 81 11.98 -2.18 6.10
CA ILE A 81 12.99 -2.93 5.35
C ILE A 81 14.38 -2.69 5.93
N LYS A 82 14.75 -1.44 6.24
CA LYS A 82 16.04 -1.11 6.85
C LYS A 82 16.19 -1.72 8.23
N GLU A 83 15.16 -1.70 9.06
CA GLU A 83 15.17 -2.35 10.38
C GLU A 83 15.34 -3.86 10.25
N ARG A 84 14.69 -4.48 9.27
CA ARG A 84 14.83 -5.89 8.94
C ARG A 84 16.21 -6.24 8.40
N THR A 85 16.80 -5.41 7.54
CA THR A 85 18.14 -5.64 6.96
C THR A 85 19.27 -5.41 7.95
N ARG A 86 19.04 -4.73 9.06
CA ARG A 86 19.97 -4.74 10.20
C ARG A 86 20.03 -6.09 10.89
N THR A 87 19.01 -6.93 10.67
CA THR A 87 18.90 -8.28 11.25
C THR A 87 19.09 -9.40 10.22
N VAL A 88 18.87 -9.19 8.91
CA VAL A 88 19.09 -10.19 7.84
C VAL A 88 19.22 -9.51 6.47
N ASP A 89 20.20 -9.95 5.69
CA ASP A 89 20.60 -9.50 4.34
C ASP A 89 19.48 -9.26 3.32
N LEU A 90 19.60 -8.11 2.65
CA LEU A 90 19.19 -7.77 1.28
C LEU A 90 17.89 -8.34 0.70
N ASP A 91 16.85 -7.52 0.71
CA ASP A 91 15.88 -7.50 -0.39
C ASP A 91 15.71 -6.04 -0.88
N THR A 92 16.18 -5.80 -2.11
CA THR A 92 16.22 -4.47 -2.73
C THR A 92 14.81 -3.90 -2.88
N ALA A 93 14.59 -2.74 -2.29
CA ALA A 93 13.41 -1.93 -2.54
C ALA A 93 13.39 -1.47 -4.01
N GLU A 94 12.65 -2.15 -4.87
CA GLU A 94 12.36 -1.66 -6.21
C GLU A 94 11.41 -0.44 -6.12
N ASN A 95 11.80 0.63 -6.81
CA ASN A 95 11.00 1.83 -7.02
C ASN A 95 9.61 1.48 -7.57
N ALA A 96 8.62 1.50 -6.69
CA ALA A 96 7.23 1.45 -7.14
C ALA A 96 6.90 2.75 -7.87
N ALA A 97 6.53 2.67 -9.14
CA ALA A 97 5.93 3.78 -9.87
C ALA A 97 4.72 4.30 -9.10
N ALA A 98 4.45 5.60 -9.19
CA ALA A 98 3.26 6.20 -8.58
C ALA A 98 2.01 5.44 -9.04
N PRO A 99 1.13 5.02 -8.13
CA PRO A 99 -0.04 4.28 -8.50
C PRO A 99 -0.98 5.15 -9.34
N PRO A 100 -1.69 4.55 -10.29
CA PRO A 100 -2.74 5.23 -11.03
C PRO A 100 -3.84 5.75 -10.09
N ILE A 101 -4.58 6.75 -10.53
CA ILE A 101 -5.69 7.35 -9.77
C ILE A 101 -6.85 6.35 -9.73
N ILE A 102 -7.18 5.87 -8.56
CA ILE A 102 -8.23 4.88 -8.33
C ILE A 102 -9.58 5.57 -8.11
N SER A 103 -10.67 5.01 -8.66
CA SER A 103 -12.01 5.55 -8.44
C SER A 103 -12.51 5.32 -7.00
N ASP A 104 -13.38 6.20 -6.50
CA ASP A 104 -13.91 6.10 -5.13
C ASP A 104 -14.74 4.83 -4.90
N ASP A 105 -15.33 4.28 -5.97
CA ASP A 105 -16.17 3.08 -5.96
C ASP A 105 -15.37 1.78 -6.16
N PHE A 106 -14.04 1.84 -6.07
CA PHE A 106 -13.20 0.67 -6.33
C PHE A 106 -13.30 -0.35 -5.18
N ASP A 107 -13.81 -1.54 -5.49
CA ASP A 107 -13.88 -2.66 -4.55
C ASP A 107 -12.55 -3.41 -4.48
N TYR A 108 -11.74 -3.04 -3.48
CA TYR A 108 -10.43 -3.65 -3.25
C TYR A 108 -10.50 -5.13 -2.85
N ASP A 109 -11.56 -5.55 -2.19
CA ASP A 109 -11.71 -6.95 -1.76
C ASP A 109 -12.04 -7.84 -2.95
N ALA A 110 -12.97 -7.41 -3.82
CA ALA A 110 -13.27 -8.08 -5.08
C ALA A 110 -12.05 -8.10 -6.01
N PHE A 111 -11.32 -6.99 -6.09
CA PHE A 111 -10.08 -6.90 -6.85
C PHE A 111 -9.01 -7.88 -6.36
N ALA A 112 -8.78 -7.95 -5.05
CA ALA A 112 -7.82 -8.89 -4.47
C ALA A 112 -8.20 -10.34 -4.78
N GLN A 113 -9.49 -10.69 -4.72
CA GLN A 113 -9.97 -12.03 -5.08
C GLN A 113 -9.73 -12.36 -6.57
N ILE A 114 -10.04 -11.43 -7.46
CA ILE A 114 -9.80 -11.59 -8.90
C ILE A 114 -8.30 -11.75 -9.17
N LEU A 115 -7.48 -10.89 -8.56
CA LEU A 115 -6.03 -10.95 -8.68
C LEU A 115 -5.48 -12.32 -8.25
N ILE A 116 -5.88 -12.78 -7.07
CA ILE A 116 -5.44 -14.06 -6.52
C ILE A 116 -5.90 -15.21 -7.43
N SER A 117 -7.14 -15.18 -7.95
CA SER A 117 -7.65 -16.21 -8.84
C SER A 117 -6.91 -16.30 -10.18
N THR A 118 -6.27 -15.21 -10.61
CA THR A 118 -5.49 -15.14 -11.85
C THR A 118 -4.07 -15.69 -11.68
N LEU A 119 -3.58 -15.80 -10.45
CA LEU A 119 -2.28 -16.38 -10.15
C LEU A 119 -2.30 -17.91 -10.32
N THR A 120 -1.16 -18.48 -10.71
CA THR A 120 -0.97 -19.94 -10.72
C THR A 120 -1.04 -20.50 -9.29
N GLY A 121 -1.27 -21.83 -9.16
CA GLY A 121 -1.38 -22.45 -7.83
C GLY A 121 -0.15 -22.23 -6.95
N SER A 122 1.06 -22.29 -7.52
CA SER A 122 2.31 -22.03 -6.80
C SER A 122 2.49 -20.54 -6.43
N GLU A 123 2.01 -19.64 -7.25
CA GLU A 123 2.00 -18.20 -6.97
C GLU A 123 0.98 -17.86 -5.86
N GLN A 124 -0.18 -18.49 -5.89
CA GLN A 124 -1.20 -18.33 -4.83
C GLN A 124 -0.68 -18.83 -3.48
N GLU A 125 -0.04 -20.00 -3.46
CA GLU A 125 0.58 -20.55 -2.25
C GLU A 125 1.64 -19.59 -1.68
N LEU A 126 2.53 -19.09 -2.53
CA LEU A 126 3.55 -18.14 -2.14
C LEU A 126 2.94 -16.81 -1.65
N TYR A 127 1.90 -16.34 -2.30
CA TYR A 127 1.15 -15.15 -1.88
C TYR A 127 0.56 -15.33 -0.47
N ILE A 128 -0.08 -16.44 -0.23
CA ILE A 128 -0.69 -16.76 1.08
C ILE A 128 0.41 -16.83 2.16
N LEU A 129 1.48 -17.55 1.91
CA LEU A 129 2.58 -17.68 2.88
C LEU A 129 3.22 -16.34 3.20
N LYS A 130 3.49 -15.52 2.19
CA LYS A 130 4.22 -14.26 2.34
C LYS A 130 3.35 -13.12 2.87
N TYR A 131 2.15 -12.94 2.31
CA TYR A 131 1.33 -11.73 2.56
C TYR A 131 0.15 -11.96 3.50
N VAL A 132 -0.43 -13.15 3.51
CA VAL A 132 -1.54 -13.48 4.41
C VAL A 132 -1.03 -14.00 5.74
N GLN A 133 -0.16 -15.02 5.71
CA GLN A 133 0.43 -15.63 6.91
C GLN A 133 1.67 -14.90 7.43
N ARG A 134 2.20 -13.95 6.66
CA ARG A 134 3.36 -13.11 7.03
C ARG A 134 4.62 -13.91 7.40
N LYS A 135 4.84 -15.03 6.74
CA LYS A 135 6.03 -15.86 6.94
C LYS A 135 7.28 -15.14 6.43
N SER A 136 8.39 -15.34 7.15
CA SER A 136 9.71 -14.91 6.68
C SER A 136 10.17 -15.73 5.48
N LEU A 137 11.13 -15.20 4.71
CA LEU A 137 11.71 -15.94 3.59
C LEU A 137 12.32 -17.27 4.04
N LYS A 138 12.91 -17.30 5.23
CA LYS A 138 13.50 -18.50 5.83
C LYS A 138 12.43 -19.55 6.16
N GLU A 139 11.34 -19.15 6.80
CA GLU A 139 10.21 -20.05 7.11
C GLU A 139 9.57 -20.61 5.84
N ILE A 140 9.37 -19.76 4.81
CA ILE A 140 8.87 -20.21 3.50
C ILE A 140 9.82 -21.19 2.84
N ALA A 141 11.12 -20.92 2.91
CA ALA A 141 12.16 -21.81 2.38
C ALA A 141 12.13 -23.20 3.03
N GLU A 142 11.99 -23.24 4.34
CA GLU A 142 11.84 -24.47 5.12
C GLU A 142 10.56 -25.23 4.73
N MET A 143 9.43 -24.53 4.59
CA MET A 143 8.14 -25.13 4.21
C MET A 143 8.14 -25.68 2.79
N LEU A 144 8.80 -25.00 1.84
CA LEU A 144 8.87 -25.39 0.43
C LEU A 144 10.07 -26.31 0.11
N GLY A 145 10.98 -26.54 1.06
CA GLY A 145 12.18 -27.35 0.87
C GLY A 145 13.17 -26.77 -0.15
N ILE A 146 13.27 -25.44 -0.23
CA ILE A 146 14.16 -24.71 -1.15
C ILE A 146 15.04 -23.71 -0.39
N GLN A 147 16.03 -23.14 -1.07
CA GLN A 147 16.89 -22.14 -0.46
C GLN A 147 16.19 -20.78 -0.28
N PRO A 148 16.49 -20.01 0.80
CA PRO A 148 15.92 -18.68 1.01
C PRO A 148 16.14 -17.71 -0.15
N THR A 149 17.27 -17.81 -0.83
CA THR A 149 17.57 -17.03 -2.06
C THR A 149 16.63 -17.36 -3.21
N ALA A 150 16.22 -18.62 -3.33
CA ALA A 150 15.22 -19.04 -4.33
C ALA A 150 13.84 -18.51 -3.98
N VAL A 151 13.47 -18.47 -2.69
CA VAL A 151 12.23 -17.85 -2.24
C VAL A 151 12.22 -16.36 -2.56
N ALA A 152 13.30 -15.63 -2.26
CA ALA A 152 13.43 -14.22 -2.57
C ALA A 152 13.22 -13.93 -4.07
N LYS A 153 13.81 -14.73 -4.94
CA LYS A 153 13.60 -14.62 -6.40
C LYS A 153 12.15 -14.88 -6.80
N ARG A 154 11.51 -15.89 -6.20
CA ARG A 154 10.09 -16.21 -6.47
C ARG A 154 9.17 -15.09 -5.98
N VAL A 155 9.43 -14.52 -4.82
CA VAL A 155 8.67 -13.37 -4.28
C VAL A 155 8.84 -12.14 -5.18
N SER A 156 10.05 -11.85 -5.64
CA SER A 156 10.30 -10.75 -6.59
C SER A 156 9.53 -10.92 -7.89
N ARG A 157 9.54 -12.14 -8.46
CA ARG A 157 8.75 -12.47 -9.67
C ARG A 157 7.24 -12.36 -9.41
N LEU A 158 6.77 -12.82 -8.27
CA LEU A 158 5.37 -12.70 -7.87
C LEU A 158 4.93 -11.23 -7.78
N ARG A 159 5.74 -10.39 -7.17
CA ARG A 159 5.48 -8.93 -7.12
C ARG A 159 5.39 -8.32 -8.51
N GLN A 160 6.31 -8.68 -9.40
CA GLN A 160 6.28 -8.19 -10.78
C GLN A 160 5.03 -8.71 -11.51
N ARG A 161 4.69 -9.98 -11.34
CA ARG A 161 3.48 -10.58 -11.93
C ARG A 161 2.21 -9.89 -11.46
N ILE A 162 2.10 -9.61 -10.17
CA ILE A 162 0.96 -8.87 -9.61
C ILE A 162 0.89 -7.46 -10.20
N LYS A 163 2.02 -6.78 -10.31
CA LYS A 163 2.11 -5.45 -10.90
C LYS A 163 1.65 -5.45 -12.37
N ASP A 164 2.11 -6.41 -13.15
CA ASP A 164 1.74 -6.56 -14.56
C ASP A 164 0.23 -6.86 -14.71
N LEU A 165 -0.33 -7.73 -13.88
CA LEU A 165 -1.76 -8.02 -13.86
C LEU A 165 -2.62 -6.79 -13.53
N ILE A 166 -2.16 -5.95 -12.61
CA ILE A 166 -2.81 -4.68 -12.27
C ILE A 166 -2.85 -3.76 -13.49
N TYR A 167 -1.76 -3.66 -14.24
CA TYR A 167 -1.70 -2.82 -15.44
C TYR A 167 -2.47 -3.41 -16.62
N GLU A 168 -2.37 -4.72 -16.86
CA GLU A 168 -3.04 -5.40 -17.99
C GLU A 168 -4.57 -5.32 -17.90
N GLN A 169 -5.12 -5.30 -16.71
CA GLN A 169 -6.58 -5.30 -16.52
C GLN A 169 -7.19 -3.90 -16.43
N ASN A 170 -6.40 -2.83 -16.62
CA ASN A 170 -6.87 -1.44 -16.57
C ASN A 170 -7.74 -1.13 -15.35
N PHE A 171 -7.44 -1.74 -14.22
CA PHE A 171 -8.24 -1.57 -13.00
C PHE A 171 -8.26 -0.14 -12.45
N PHE A 172 -7.50 0.75 -13.06
CA PHE A 172 -7.27 2.09 -12.55
C PHE A 172 -7.58 3.21 -13.56
N GLU A 173 -8.20 2.91 -14.67
CA GLU A 173 -8.73 3.92 -15.60
C GLU A 173 -10.09 4.49 -15.19
#